data_d683055c137ded20c4213bc250808f4a
#
_entry.id   d683055c137ded20c4213bc250808f4a
#
_cell.length_a   1.000
_cell.length_b   1.000
_cell.length_c   1.000
_cell.angle_alpha   90.00
_cell.angle_beta   90.00
_cell.angle_gamma   90.00
#
_symmetry.space_group_name_H-M   'P 1'
#
loop_
_entity.id
_entity.type
_entity.pdbx_description
1 polymer ?
#
loop_
_entity_poly.entity_id
_entity_poly.type
_entity_poly.pdbx_seq_one_letter_code
_entity_poly.pdbx_strand_id
1 'polypeptide(L)'
;LEVLGSILVLQGKGSKDTTEIVVLQCAELMVRSGIAYSHKQAESLITGAITSGKALEKFKQMCILQGVEQATATTLVDNPGTVLPSSNHITDITASQSGYVSEINSMVLAEIARKHGAGRFTIEDEIVPDVGFEIVVERGEYISAGSIWLKFHHNQILTDAEIATLTSALTTSAQEIVVHSRLISVVE
;
A
#
# COMPACT_ATOMS: atom_id res chain seq x y z
N LEU A 1 8.03 -2.47 -3.10
CA LEU A 1 7.10 -1.88 -2.11
C LEU A 1 5.74 -2.58 -2.11
N GLU A 2 5.11 -2.86 -3.25
CA GLU A 2 3.78 -3.51 -3.33
C GLU A 2 3.75 -4.88 -2.67
N VAL A 3 4.76 -5.72 -2.92
CA VAL A 3 4.87 -7.04 -2.26
C VAL A 3 5.03 -6.90 -0.76
N LEU A 4 5.83 -5.93 -0.30
CA LEU A 4 5.98 -5.62 1.13
C LEU A 4 4.64 -5.18 1.73
N GLY A 5 3.92 -4.26 1.07
CA GLY A 5 2.59 -3.82 1.50
C GLY A 5 1.60 -4.98 1.62
N SER A 6 1.61 -5.90 0.64
CA SER A 6 0.78 -7.10 0.66
C SER A 6 1.11 -8.03 1.84
N ILE A 7 2.40 -8.24 2.13
CA ILE A 7 2.85 -9.02 3.28
C ILE A 7 2.38 -8.36 4.59
N LEU A 8 2.48 -7.03 4.71
CA LEU A 8 2.02 -6.30 5.89
C LEU A 8 0.51 -6.46 6.11
N VAL A 9 -0.31 -6.40 5.06
CA VAL A 9 -1.76 -6.69 5.16
C VAL A 9 -2.00 -8.11 5.66
N LEU A 10 -1.30 -9.10 5.10
CA LEU A 10 -1.42 -10.50 5.51
C LEU A 10 -0.90 -10.77 6.93
N GLN A 11 -0.06 -9.89 7.48
CA GLN A 11 0.38 -9.90 8.86
C GLN A 11 -0.55 -9.12 9.81
N GLY A 12 -1.60 -8.48 9.30
CA GLY A 12 -2.48 -7.60 10.07
C GLY A 12 -1.84 -6.24 10.43
N LYS A 13 -0.82 -5.83 9.69
CA LYS A 13 -0.06 -4.57 9.86
C LYS A 13 -0.21 -3.62 8.67
N GLY A 14 -1.07 -3.94 7.72
CA GLY A 14 -1.34 -3.09 6.55
C GLY A 14 -2.12 -1.82 6.91
N SER A 15 -2.17 -0.87 5.96
CA SER A 15 -3.00 0.34 6.10
C SER A 15 -4.48 -0.04 6.28
N LYS A 16 -5.21 0.81 7.00
CA LYS A 16 -6.63 0.53 7.30
C LYS A 16 -7.48 0.47 6.04
N ASP A 17 -7.28 1.40 5.11
CA ASP A 17 -8.05 1.48 3.87
C ASP A 17 -7.79 0.29 2.94
N THR A 18 -6.53 -0.15 2.79
CA THR A 18 -6.21 -1.36 2.01
C THR A 18 -6.81 -2.61 2.66
N THR A 19 -6.68 -2.73 3.98
CA THR A 19 -7.24 -3.86 4.73
C THR A 19 -8.76 -3.89 4.60
N GLU A 20 -9.44 -2.75 4.72
CA GLU A 20 -10.90 -2.63 4.54
C GLU A 20 -11.33 -3.16 3.16
N ILE A 21 -10.70 -2.66 2.08
CA ILE A 21 -11.05 -3.08 0.71
C ILE A 21 -10.84 -4.57 0.52
N VAL A 22 -9.71 -5.12 0.99
CA VAL A 22 -9.41 -6.56 0.88
C VAL A 22 -10.46 -7.38 1.62
N VAL A 23 -10.80 -7.00 2.85
CA VAL A 23 -11.82 -7.71 3.65
C VAL A 23 -13.18 -7.66 2.98
N LEU A 24 -13.62 -6.48 2.50
CA LEU A 24 -14.91 -6.32 1.83
C LEU A 24 -15.01 -7.16 0.55
N GLN A 25 -13.99 -7.11 -0.31
CA GLN A 25 -13.98 -7.89 -1.55
C GLN A 25 -13.96 -9.40 -1.29
N CYS A 26 -13.12 -9.85 -0.36
CA CYS A 26 -13.07 -11.27 0.02
C CYS A 26 -14.38 -11.72 0.65
N ALA A 27 -15.01 -10.91 1.51
CA ALA A 27 -16.29 -11.24 2.14
C ALA A 27 -17.40 -11.41 1.10
N GLU A 28 -17.49 -10.51 0.12
CA GLU A 28 -18.44 -10.61 -0.98
C GLU A 28 -18.24 -11.90 -1.80
N LEU A 29 -16.98 -12.22 -2.15
CA LEU A 29 -16.67 -13.47 -2.87
C LEU A 29 -17.05 -14.72 -2.07
N MET A 30 -16.80 -14.72 -0.75
CA MET A 30 -17.13 -15.84 0.12
C MET A 30 -18.65 -16.05 0.26
N VAL A 31 -19.42 -14.97 0.33
CA VAL A 31 -20.88 -15.06 0.37
C VAL A 31 -21.44 -15.56 -0.95
N ARG A 32 -21.00 -14.99 -2.08
CA ARG A 32 -21.48 -15.42 -3.42
C ARG A 32 -21.06 -16.83 -3.79
N SER A 33 -19.93 -17.31 -3.30
CA SER A 33 -19.48 -18.71 -3.50
C SER A 33 -20.09 -19.71 -2.51
N GLY A 34 -20.89 -19.26 -1.56
CA GLY A 34 -21.52 -20.14 -0.55
C GLY A 34 -20.56 -20.62 0.54
N ILE A 35 -19.34 -20.07 0.63
CA ILE A 35 -18.39 -20.38 1.71
C ILE A 35 -18.83 -19.76 3.03
N ALA A 36 -19.49 -18.60 2.97
CA ALA A 36 -20.10 -17.94 4.10
C ALA A 36 -21.57 -17.62 3.83
N TYR A 37 -22.40 -17.66 4.87
CA TYR A 37 -23.83 -17.36 4.75
C TYR A 37 -24.14 -15.86 4.99
N SER A 38 -23.14 -15.08 5.44
CA SER A 38 -23.27 -13.64 5.63
C SER A 38 -21.91 -12.94 5.56
N HIS A 39 -21.91 -11.64 5.23
CA HIS A 39 -20.71 -10.81 5.24
C HIS A 39 -20.01 -10.82 6.62
N LYS A 40 -20.78 -10.69 7.71
CA LYS A 40 -20.23 -10.73 9.07
C LYS A 40 -19.48 -12.03 9.37
N GLN A 41 -19.99 -13.17 8.92
CA GLN A 41 -19.28 -14.45 9.07
C GLN A 41 -18.03 -14.48 8.21
N ALA A 42 -18.12 -14.01 6.96
CA ALA A 42 -16.98 -13.95 6.07
C ALA A 42 -15.85 -13.08 6.63
N GLU A 43 -16.19 -11.87 7.11
CA GLU A 43 -15.22 -10.95 7.76
C GLU A 43 -14.52 -11.61 8.96
N SER A 44 -15.29 -12.35 9.80
CA SER A 44 -14.71 -13.09 10.93
C SER A 44 -13.75 -14.18 10.47
N LEU A 45 -14.07 -14.91 9.41
CA LEU A 45 -13.21 -15.94 8.84
C LEU A 45 -11.91 -15.33 8.23
N ILE A 46 -12.05 -14.22 7.51
CA ILE A 46 -10.91 -13.49 6.91
C ILE A 46 -9.98 -12.96 8.00
N THR A 47 -10.54 -12.27 9.00
CA THR A 47 -9.78 -11.75 10.15
C THR A 47 -9.08 -12.89 10.90
N GLY A 48 -9.77 -14.01 11.10
CA GLY A 48 -9.19 -15.20 11.71
C GLY A 48 -8.06 -15.81 10.89
N ALA A 49 -8.14 -15.79 9.56
CA ALA A 49 -7.07 -16.26 8.68
C ALA A 49 -5.82 -15.34 8.74
N ILE A 50 -6.02 -14.02 8.82
CA ILE A 50 -4.94 -13.04 8.98
C ILE A 50 -4.28 -13.21 10.34
N THR A 51 -5.05 -13.16 11.43
CA THR A 51 -4.53 -13.19 12.81
C THR A 51 -3.86 -14.50 13.18
N SER A 52 -4.28 -15.62 12.58
CA SER A 52 -3.66 -16.92 12.78
C SER A 52 -2.43 -17.17 11.89
N GLY A 53 -2.08 -16.24 10.99
CA GLY A 53 -0.99 -16.39 10.02
C GLY A 53 -1.31 -17.33 8.84
N LYS A 54 -2.50 -17.91 8.78
CA LYS A 54 -2.88 -18.83 7.68
C LYS A 54 -2.90 -18.15 6.31
N ALA A 55 -3.29 -16.88 6.27
CA ALA A 55 -3.28 -16.08 5.04
C ALA A 55 -1.85 -15.89 4.52
N LEU A 56 -0.91 -15.53 5.39
CA LEU A 56 0.51 -15.37 5.06
C LEU A 56 1.15 -16.69 4.63
N GLU A 57 0.83 -17.79 5.31
CA GLU A 57 1.31 -19.12 4.93
C GLU A 57 0.78 -19.54 3.55
N LYS A 58 -0.47 -19.19 3.22
CA LYS A 58 -1.04 -19.44 1.89
C LYS A 58 -0.35 -18.61 0.81
N PHE A 59 0.01 -17.37 1.10
CA PHE A 59 0.82 -16.54 0.19
C PHE A 59 2.19 -17.17 -0.06
N LYS A 60 2.88 -17.65 0.98
CA LYS A 60 4.15 -18.37 0.85
C LYS A 60 4.02 -19.61 -0.05
N GLN A 61 2.99 -20.43 0.19
CA GLN A 61 2.71 -21.61 -0.64
C GLN A 61 2.47 -21.22 -2.11
N MET A 62 1.74 -20.13 -2.37
CA MET A 62 1.52 -19.62 -3.71
C MET A 62 2.84 -19.25 -4.39
N CYS A 63 3.74 -18.55 -3.71
CA CYS A 63 5.06 -18.19 -4.25
C CYS A 63 5.86 -19.45 -4.65
N ILE A 64 5.88 -20.47 -3.78
CA ILE A 64 6.57 -21.76 -4.05
C ILE A 64 5.98 -22.46 -5.28
N LEU A 65 4.65 -22.54 -5.37
CA LEU A 65 3.96 -23.16 -6.50
C LEU A 65 4.18 -22.41 -7.82
N GLN A 66 4.50 -21.12 -7.76
CA GLN A 66 4.87 -20.31 -8.92
C GLN A 66 6.37 -20.32 -9.24
N GLY A 67 7.15 -21.18 -8.55
CA GLY A 67 8.55 -21.43 -8.87
C GLY A 67 9.56 -20.69 -7.99
N VAL A 68 9.11 -20.00 -6.93
CA VAL A 68 10.04 -19.43 -5.95
C VAL A 68 10.59 -20.56 -5.08
N GLU A 69 11.92 -20.60 -4.90
CA GLU A 69 12.56 -21.58 -4.02
C GLU A 69 12.02 -21.45 -2.58
N GLN A 70 11.79 -22.61 -1.93
CA GLN A 70 11.17 -22.66 -0.60
C GLN A 70 11.92 -21.83 0.45
N ALA A 71 13.26 -21.84 0.44
CA ALA A 71 14.07 -21.03 1.35
C ALA A 71 13.84 -19.52 1.13
N THR A 72 13.82 -19.10 -0.14
CA THR A 72 13.55 -17.72 -0.54
C THR A 72 12.13 -17.29 -0.16
N ALA A 73 11.12 -18.13 -0.42
CA ALA A 73 9.74 -17.82 -0.04
C ALA A 73 9.56 -17.72 1.49
N THR A 74 10.27 -18.52 2.26
CA THR A 74 10.27 -18.45 3.72
C THR A 74 10.91 -17.14 4.18
N THR A 75 12.09 -16.79 3.66
CA THR A 75 12.76 -15.54 3.98
C THR A 75 11.94 -14.32 3.57
N LEU A 76 11.23 -14.40 2.43
CA LEU A 76 10.35 -13.31 1.95
C LEU A 76 9.24 -12.97 2.95
N VAL A 77 8.62 -13.97 3.58
CA VAL A 77 7.53 -13.71 4.55
C VAL A 77 8.06 -13.36 5.94
N ASP A 78 9.24 -13.86 6.33
CA ASP A 78 9.82 -13.63 7.66
C ASP A 78 10.64 -12.34 7.71
N ASN A 79 11.40 -12.04 6.65
CA ASN A 79 12.27 -10.87 6.54
C ASN A 79 12.32 -10.35 5.08
N PRO A 80 11.23 -9.73 4.59
CA PRO A 80 11.09 -9.32 3.18
C PRO A 80 12.19 -8.38 2.71
N GLY A 81 12.75 -7.55 3.58
CA GLY A 81 13.81 -6.61 3.23
C GLY A 81 15.14 -7.25 2.81
N THR A 82 15.35 -8.55 3.05
CA THR A 82 16.54 -9.27 2.59
C THR A 82 16.37 -9.93 1.22
N VAL A 83 15.13 -10.01 0.73
CA VAL A 83 14.79 -10.66 -0.55
C VAL A 83 14.36 -9.62 -1.59
N LEU A 84 13.57 -8.65 -1.15
CA LEU A 84 13.07 -7.60 -2.06
C LEU A 84 14.18 -6.60 -2.38
N PRO A 85 14.26 -6.12 -3.64
CA PRO A 85 15.21 -5.10 -4.01
C PRO A 85 14.93 -3.80 -3.27
N SER A 86 15.98 -3.06 -2.95
CA SER A 86 15.91 -1.73 -2.33
C SER A 86 16.51 -0.69 -3.26
N SER A 87 15.87 0.48 -3.34
CA SER A 87 16.37 1.62 -4.09
C SER A 87 17.66 2.19 -3.48
N ASN A 88 18.42 2.93 -4.30
CA ASN A 88 19.65 3.57 -3.88
C ASN A 88 19.43 4.75 -2.92
N HIS A 89 18.26 5.39 -3.01
CA HIS A 89 17.90 6.58 -2.25
C HIS A 89 16.49 6.47 -1.71
N ILE A 90 16.29 7.06 -0.53
CA ILE A 90 14.96 7.31 0.05
C ILE A 90 14.91 8.79 0.41
N THR A 91 13.96 9.51 -0.19
CA THR A 91 13.74 10.93 0.11
C THR A 91 12.45 11.11 0.91
N ASP A 92 12.57 11.69 2.08
CA ASP A 92 11.45 12.04 2.94
C ASP A 92 10.79 13.34 2.44
N ILE A 93 9.49 13.31 2.21
CA ILE A 93 8.68 14.47 1.83
C ILE A 93 7.87 14.89 3.05
N THR A 94 8.00 16.15 3.42
CA THR A 94 7.38 16.70 4.62
C THR A 94 6.15 17.54 4.30
N ALA A 95 5.22 17.60 5.26
CA ALA A 95 4.02 18.44 5.16
C ALA A 95 4.41 19.92 5.23
N SER A 96 3.90 20.73 4.30
CA SER A 96 4.11 22.18 4.28
C SER A 96 3.31 22.92 5.33
N GLN A 97 2.19 22.36 5.79
CA GLN A 97 1.26 22.95 6.76
C GLN A 97 0.77 21.90 7.74
N SER A 98 0.43 22.34 8.97
CA SER A 98 -0.25 21.49 9.94
C SER A 98 -1.73 21.40 9.64
N GLY A 99 -2.36 20.26 9.93
CA GLY A 99 -3.80 20.06 9.76
C GLY A 99 -4.16 18.57 9.63
N TYR A 100 -5.44 18.32 9.41
CA TYR A 100 -5.93 16.96 9.14
C TYR A 100 -5.72 16.62 7.66
N VAL A 101 -5.13 15.48 7.37
CA VAL A 101 -4.93 14.97 5.99
C VAL A 101 -6.28 14.85 5.29
N SER A 102 -6.56 15.74 4.34
CA SER A 102 -7.83 15.75 3.60
C SER A 102 -7.74 14.99 2.29
N GLU A 103 -6.64 15.15 1.58
CA GLU A 103 -6.45 14.51 0.28
C GLU A 103 -4.97 14.29 0.00
N ILE A 104 -4.67 13.20 -0.68
CA ILE A 104 -3.36 12.91 -1.29
C ILE A 104 -3.62 12.76 -2.79
N ASN A 105 -3.00 13.60 -3.60
CA ASN A 105 -3.12 13.54 -5.05
C ASN A 105 -2.30 12.37 -5.60
N SER A 106 -2.95 11.20 -5.68
CA SER A 106 -2.32 9.96 -6.14
C SER A 106 -1.85 10.02 -7.60
N MET A 107 -2.46 10.88 -8.43
CA MET A 107 -2.03 11.06 -9.83
C MET A 107 -0.64 11.70 -9.90
N VAL A 108 -0.37 12.71 -9.08
CA VAL A 108 0.96 13.33 -8.96
C VAL A 108 2.00 12.27 -8.56
N LEU A 109 1.67 11.42 -7.57
CA LEU A 109 2.55 10.34 -7.15
C LEU A 109 2.81 9.37 -8.30
N ALA A 110 1.76 8.92 -8.98
CA ALA A 110 1.86 7.98 -10.09
C ALA A 110 2.71 8.51 -11.25
N GLU A 111 2.56 9.79 -11.62
CA GLU A 111 3.34 10.42 -12.69
C GLU A 111 4.84 10.51 -12.35
N ILE A 112 5.16 10.92 -11.11
CA ILE A 112 6.55 10.99 -10.67
C ILE A 112 7.16 9.59 -10.54
N ALA A 113 6.45 8.62 -9.95
CA ALA A 113 6.91 7.24 -9.87
C ALA A 113 7.20 6.65 -11.26
N ARG A 114 6.28 6.87 -12.23
CA ARG A 114 6.46 6.43 -13.61
C ARG A 114 7.67 7.07 -14.28
N LYS A 115 7.90 8.37 -14.06
CA LYS A 115 9.09 9.08 -14.58
C LYS A 115 10.38 8.48 -14.04
N HIS A 116 10.39 7.97 -12.82
CA HIS A 116 11.52 7.32 -12.18
C HIS A 116 11.62 5.81 -12.43
N GLY A 117 10.74 5.25 -13.29
CA GLY A 117 10.80 3.87 -13.75
C GLY A 117 9.83 2.90 -13.05
N ALA A 118 8.97 3.34 -12.12
CA ALA A 118 7.97 2.47 -11.48
C ALA A 118 6.78 2.13 -12.41
N GLY A 119 6.78 2.62 -13.63
CA GLY A 119 5.73 2.33 -14.63
C GLY A 119 6.24 2.56 -16.04
N ARG A 120 5.42 2.19 -17.03
CA ARG A 120 5.76 2.24 -18.44
C ARG A 120 5.11 3.43 -19.14
N PHE A 121 5.84 4.07 -20.05
CA PHE A 121 5.30 4.97 -21.06
C PHE A 121 5.01 4.19 -22.36
N THR A 122 5.91 3.22 -22.69
CA THR A 122 5.78 2.32 -23.84
C THR A 122 5.89 0.87 -23.39
N ILE A 123 5.55 -0.07 -24.25
CA ILE A 123 5.62 -1.51 -23.95
C ILE A 123 7.07 -1.97 -23.73
N GLU A 124 8.01 -1.31 -24.39
CA GLU A 124 9.42 -1.63 -24.36
C GLU A 124 10.14 -1.16 -23.08
N ASP A 125 9.50 -0.26 -22.31
CA ASP A 125 10.09 0.27 -21.08
C ASP A 125 10.22 -0.84 -20.03
N GLU A 126 11.38 -0.93 -19.41
CA GLU A 126 11.61 -1.81 -18.25
C GLU A 126 11.05 -1.16 -16.99
N ILE A 127 10.40 -1.96 -16.16
CA ILE A 127 9.92 -1.52 -14.83
C ILE A 127 11.05 -1.69 -13.82
N VAL A 128 11.31 -0.64 -13.06
CA VAL A 128 12.26 -0.62 -11.94
C VAL A 128 11.51 -0.96 -10.64
N PRO A 129 11.59 -2.19 -10.13
CA PRO A 129 10.68 -2.70 -9.09
C PRO A 129 10.93 -2.14 -7.69
N ASP A 130 12.06 -1.50 -7.46
CA ASP A 130 12.48 -0.89 -6.19
C ASP A 130 12.13 0.60 -6.09
N VAL A 131 11.60 1.20 -7.17
CA VAL A 131 11.08 2.57 -7.18
C VAL A 131 9.62 2.61 -6.78
N GLY A 132 9.24 3.58 -5.94
CA GLY A 132 7.84 3.78 -5.52
C GLY A 132 7.70 4.59 -4.25
N PHE A 133 6.50 4.66 -3.72
CA PHE A 133 6.16 5.47 -2.56
C PHE A 133 5.72 4.64 -1.36
N GLU A 134 6.12 5.08 -0.17
CA GLU A 134 5.57 4.67 1.11
C GLU A 134 4.82 5.86 1.71
N ILE A 135 3.49 5.79 1.76
CA ILE A 135 2.65 6.79 2.40
C ILE A 135 2.58 6.44 3.88
N VAL A 136 3.01 7.36 4.76
CA VAL A 136 3.13 7.10 6.20
C VAL A 136 2.06 7.79 7.03
N VAL A 137 1.04 8.36 6.37
CA VAL A 137 -0.11 9.01 7.01
C VAL A 137 -1.41 8.44 6.45
N GLU A 138 -2.47 8.51 7.24
CA GLU A 138 -3.82 8.13 6.81
C GLU A 138 -4.70 9.37 6.60
N ARG A 139 -5.70 9.27 5.73
CA ARG A 139 -6.71 10.32 5.58
C ARG A 139 -7.44 10.53 6.90
N GLY A 140 -7.64 11.78 7.30
CA GLY A 140 -8.25 12.17 8.57
C GLY A 140 -7.27 12.24 9.74
N GLU A 141 -6.04 11.78 9.58
CA GLU A 141 -5.00 11.90 10.59
C GLU A 141 -4.50 13.35 10.68
N TYR A 142 -4.18 13.82 11.90
CA TYR A 142 -3.55 15.14 12.09
C TYR A 142 -2.05 15.04 11.87
N ILE A 143 -1.51 15.90 11.01
CA ILE A 143 -0.08 16.02 10.75
C ILE A 143 0.41 17.44 11.09
N SER A 144 1.62 17.54 11.63
CA SER A 144 2.28 18.84 11.88
C SER A 144 3.13 19.25 10.68
N ALA A 145 3.23 20.55 10.43
CA ALA A 145 4.17 21.06 9.43
C ALA A 145 5.59 20.56 9.71
N GLY A 146 6.30 20.14 8.68
CA GLY A 146 7.63 19.55 8.76
C GLY A 146 7.65 18.05 9.08
N SER A 147 6.52 17.42 9.46
CA SER A 147 6.46 15.98 9.64
C SER A 147 6.46 15.24 8.29
N ILE A 148 7.10 14.08 8.24
CA ILE A 148 7.16 13.23 7.06
C ILE A 148 5.77 12.63 6.82
N TRP A 149 5.27 12.73 5.59
CA TRP A 149 4.02 12.12 5.17
C TRP A 149 4.19 11.09 4.05
N LEU A 150 5.34 11.18 3.32
CA LEU A 150 5.64 10.33 2.18
C LEU A 150 7.14 10.04 2.16
N LYS A 151 7.52 8.80 1.84
CA LYS A 151 8.88 8.43 1.50
C LYS A 151 8.93 7.99 0.06
N PHE A 152 9.79 8.59 -0.73
CA PHE A 152 10.01 8.21 -2.11
C PHE A 152 11.29 7.37 -2.22
N HIS A 153 11.13 6.15 -2.67
CA HIS A 153 12.20 5.21 -2.99
C HIS A 153 12.58 5.40 -4.46
N HIS A 154 13.82 5.76 -4.75
CA HIS A 154 14.25 6.09 -6.11
C HIS A 154 15.74 5.81 -6.36
N ASN A 155 16.15 5.73 -7.66
CA ASN A 155 17.52 5.47 -8.05
C ASN A 155 18.19 6.68 -8.72
N GLN A 156 17.43 7.72 -9.09
CA GLN A 156 17.90 8.95 -9.72
C GLN A 156 17.68 10.12 -8.76
N ILE A 157 18.59 11.07 -8.72
CA ILE A 157 18.48 12.25 -7.86
C ILE A 157 17.23 13.07 -8.24
N LEU A 158 16.43 13.42 -7.22
CA LEU A 158 15.26 14.27 -7.40
C LEU A 158 15.68 15.72 -7.67
N THR A 159 14.94 16.36 -8.54
CA THR A 159 15.04 17.81 -8.74
C THR A 159 14.24 18.56 -7.68
N ASP A 160 14.59 19.81 -7.38
CA ASP A 160 13.83 20.66 -6.47
C ASP A 160 12.37 20.84 -6.92
N ALA A 161 12.12 20.86 -8.23
CA ALA A 161 10.79 20.93 -8.81
C ALA A 161 9.94 19.68 -8.49
N GLU A 162 10.54 18.48 -8.54
CA GLU A 162 9.85 17.24 -8.17
C GLU A 162 9.54 17.20 -6.67
N ILE A 163 10.48 17.61 -5.84
CA ILE A 163 10.26 17.71 -4.38
C ILE A 163 9.12 18.69 -4.09
N ALA A 164 9.09 19.87 -4.73
CA ALA A 164 8.01 20.83 -4.57
C ALA A 164 6.67 20.27 -5.05
N THR A 165 6.65 19.56 -6.17
CA THR A 165 5.45 18.89 -6.70
C THR A 165 4.95 17.79 -5.75
N LEU A 166 5.82 16.95 -5.22
CA LEU A 166 5.44 15.95 -4.21
C LEU A 166 4.92 16.60 -2.93
N THR A 167 5.58 17.66 -2.44
CA THR A 167 5.14 18.39 -1.25
C THR A 167 3.72 18.96 -1.43
N SER A 168 3.40 19.45 -2.64
CA SER A 168 2.07 19.99 -2.96
C SER A 168 0.98 18.93 -3.15
N ALA A 169 1.34 17.66 -3.25
CA ALA A 169 0.38 16.58 -3.43
C ALA A 169 -0.42 16.25 -2.16
N LEU A 170 0.04 16.72 -0.99
CA LEU A 170 -0.69 16.62 0.27
C LEU A 170 -1.55 17.87 0.49
N THR A 171 -2.83 17.67 0.73
CA THR A 171 -3.76 18.72 1.17
C THR A 171 -4.19 18.47 2.61
N THR A 172 -4.13 19.52 3.45
CA THR A 172 -4.58 19.46 4.84
C THR A 172 -5.76 20.39 5.09
N SER A 173 -6.60 20.04 6.08
CA SER A 173 -7.73 20.85 6.55
C SER A 173 -7.49 21.29 7.98
N ALA A 174 -7.89 22.52 8.32
CA ALA A 174 -7.88 23.00 9.70
C ALA A 174 -8.94 22.30 10.58
N GLN A 175 -9.96 21.72 9.97
CA GLN A 175 -11.04 21.02 10.66
C GLN A 175 -10.85 19.51 10.51
N GLU A 176 -11.23 18.78 11.56
CA GLU A 176 -11.26 17.30 11.52
C GLU A 176 -12.12 16.80 10.36
N ILE A 177 -11.66 15.75 9.70
CA ILE A 177 -12.30 15.18 8.52
C ILE A 177 -12.96 13.86 8.89
N VAL A 178 -14.22 13.74 8.54
CA VAL A 178 -14.92 12.45 8.63
C VAL A 178 -14.41 11.53 7.52
N VAL A 179 -13.76 10.46 7.91
CA VAL A 179 -13.31 9.41 6.98
C VAL A 179 -14.45 8.42 6.77
N HIS A 180 -14.95 8.36 5.56
CA HIS A 180 -15.96 7.38 5.16
C HIS A 180 -15.30 6.09 4.66
N SER A 181 -16.04 4.98 4.74
CA SER A 181 -15.64 3.71 4.14
C SER A 181 -15.28 3.89 2.65
N ARG A 182 -14.35 3.09 2.17
CA ARG A 182 -14.00 3.01 0.75
C ARG A 182 -15.10 2.34 -0.10
N LEU A 183 -16.05 1.68 0.54
CA LEU A 183 -17.20 1.10 -0.14
C LEU A 183 -18.17 2.20 -0.57
N ILE A 184 -18.33 2.37 -1.88
CA ILE A 184 -19.27 3.32 -2.47
C ILE A 184 -20.65 2.69 -2.60
N SER A 185 -20.72 1.49 -3.17
CA SER A 185 -21.97 0.73 -3.36
C SER A 185 -21.68 -0.73 -3.65
N VAL A 186 -22.64 -1.58 -3.38
CA VAL A 186 -22.66 -2.97 -3.83
C VAL A 186 -23.64 -3.05 -5.01
N VAL A 187 -23.17 -3.58 -6.14
CA VAL A 187 -24.01 -3.80 -7.32
C VAL A 187 -24.54 -5.23 -7.24
N GLU A 188 -25.89 -5.37 -7.23
CA GLU A 188 -26.58 -6.65 -7.20
C GLU A 188 -26.60 -7.34 -8.58
#